data_62d6c60b1f2b462a08174e78a62e2f1b
#
_entry.id   62d6c60b1f2b462a08174e78a62e2f1b
#
_cell.length_a   1.000
_cell.length_b   1.000
_cell.length_c   1.000
_cell.angle_alpha   90.00
_cell.angle_beta   90.00
_cell.angle_gamma   90.00
#
_symmetry.space_group_name_H-M   'P 1'
#
loop_
_entity.id
_entity.type
_entity.pdbx_description
1 polymer ?
#
loop_
_entity_poly.entity_id
_entity_poly.type
_entity_poly.pdbx_seq_one_letter_code
_entity_poly.pdbx_strand_id
1 'polypeptide(L)'
;MQLKDKVVSGVAWSAAEKIGSMLLQMVVSFVLAGLLVPDDYGTMAVMVVFATVSLLIVDSGFSQALIRKPEPTQTDYTSVFAFNLVVSWVLYALLVAGSFPLAAYYDEPEMTRIAPVLFLLLPVNAMCVIQNTILTRTFAFRKLSTITFLSSLVAGVVSIAVAVAGGGLWALVCQRLLTLVVKAVLLWWWGDWRPKGGWSLRPLCEMFPYSSRLLATDLLNGIYNNVSSLFIGSMYTLQQLGYFSQAQKLKDLPVTSTVQAVQNVTFPALASIRDDERKFAESYRQVLMVMAFVMIPMMAGLVAVADDMFALIGDKWRPTVPYFRVLCLTGITQPIAMVAYNILKVRSNGRIIFRLEIVKKLIMTAILALTIPMSVEAVVWGLVVMSVIEMVVNFGATLRYTSVSVWHVVRDLLAPLALAAVMCGAVYALSGAVQAWPIAVRLIVEVATGVAIYAGGAWVLRFEGMREMVRIVGGLMDKIKN
;
A
#
# COMPACT_ATOMS: atom_id res chain seq x y z
N MET A 1 33.42 2.51 -3.57
CA MET A 1 32.16 2.49 -2.80
C MET A 1 31.77 1.03 -2.60
N GLN A 2 31.84 0.52 -1.37
CA GLN A 2 31.53 -0.90 -1.11
C GLN A 2 30.05 -1.17 -1.37
N LEU A 3 29.68 -2.42 -1.75
CA LEU A 3 28.30 -2.85 -2.01
C LEU A 3 27.35 -2.43 -0.86
N LYS A 4 27.86 -2.49 0.38
CA LYS A 4 27.17 -2.09 1.60
C LYS A 4 26.75 -0.61 1.60
N ASP A 5 27.60 0.29 1.11
CA ASP A 5 27.32 1.75 1.07
C ASP A 5 26.28 2.08 0.00
N LYS A 6 26.34 1.40 -1.15
CA LYS A 6 25.32 1.54 -2.20
C LYS A 6 23.93 1.08 -1.73
N VAL A 7 23.88 -0.02 -0.98
CA VAL A 7 22.62 -0.55 -0.44
C VAL A 7 22.04 0.39 0.62
N VAL A 8 22.86 0.88 1.55
CA VAL A 8 22.39 1.77 2.64
C VAL A 8 21.93 3.12 2.10
N SER A 9 22.71 3.74 1.19
CA SER A 9 22.30 5.00 0.53
C SER A 9 21.04 4.80 -0.31
N GLY A 10 20.91 3.67 -1.02
CA GLY A 10 19.72 3.34 -1.80
C GLY A 10 18.46 3.17 -0.95
N VAL A 11 18.59 2.54 0.23
CA VAL A 11 17.47 2.36 1.18
C VAL A 11 17.01 3.70 1.77
N ALA A 12 17.97 4.55 2.18
CA ALA A 12 17.63 5.86 2.72
C ALA A 12 16.95 6.77 1.68
N TRP A 13 17.44 6.77 0.43
CA TRP A 13 16.80 7.48 -0.67
C TRP A 13 15.41 6.95 -1.00
N SER A 14 15.24 5.62 -0.98
CA SER A 14 13.94 4.99 -1.18
C SER A 14 12.94 5.34 -0.07
N ALA A 15 13.39 5.45 1.18
CA ALA A 15 12.53 5.88 2.29
C ALA A 15 12.11 7.36 2.15
N ALA A 16 13.03 8.25 1.80
CA ALA A 16 12.72 9.67 1.57
C ALA A 16 11.74 9.85 0.39
N GLU A 17 11.95 9.11 -0.71
CA GLU A 17 11.03 9.09 -1.85
C GLU A 17 9.63 8.61 -1.44
N LYS A 18 9.55 7.53 -0.67
CA LYS A 18 8.27 6.97 -0.21
C LYS A 18 7.46 8.00 0.58
N ILE A 19 8.11 8.73 1.49
CA ILE A 19 7.46 9.80 2.27
C ILE A 19 7.05 10.94 1.34
N GLY A 20 7.93 11.39 0.45
CA GLY A 20 7.63 12.44 -0.51
C GLY A 20 6.48 12.08 -1.46
N SER A 21 6.49 10.84 -1.99
CA SER A 21 5.41 10.32 -2.83
C SER A 21 4.10 10.17 -2.07
N MET A 22 4.14 9.77 -0.80
CA MET A 22 2.96 9.69 0.06
C MET A 22 2.32 11.08 0.25
N LEU A 23 3.13 12.07 0.62
CA LEU A 23 2.65 13.46 0.80
C LEU A 23 2.07 14.01 -0.50
N LEU A 24 2.76 13.83 -1.61
CA LEU A 24 2.29 14.23 -2.93
C LEU A 24 0.95 13.57 -3.28
N GLN A 25 0.84 12.25 -3.12
CA GLN A 25 -0.39 11.52 -3.39
C GLN A 25 -1.53 11.93 -2.45
N MET A 26 -1.22 12.26 -1.20
CA MET A 26 -2.19 12.80 -0.25
C MET A 26 -2.74 14.14 -0.74
N VAL A 27 -1.87 15.09 -1.08
CA VAL A 27 -2.26 16.40 -1.61
C VAL A 27 -3.10 16.25 -2.88
N VAL A 28 -2.63 15.48 -3.86
CA VAL A 28 -3.37 15.23 -5.11
C VAL A 28 -4.73 14.58 -4.82
N SER A 29 -4.78 13.61 -3.90
CA SER A 29 -6.04 12.94 -3.51
C SER A 29 -7.04 13.90 -2.87
N PHE A 30 -6.57 14.82 -2.01
CA PHE A 30 -7.42 15.85 -1.39
C PHE A 30 -7.96 16.82 -2.42
N VAL A 31 -7.10 17.36 -3.29
CA VAL A 31 -7.51 18.31 -4.32
C VAL A 31 -8.53 17.67 -5.29
N LEU A 32 -8.25 16.46 -5.78
CA LEU A 32 -9.16 15.75 -6.67
C LEU A 32 -10.49 15.43 -5.98
N ALA A 33 -10.47 14.98 -4.72
CA ALA A 33 -11.70 14.71 -3.97
C ALA A 33 -12.55 15.98 -3.75
N GLY A 34 -11.91 17.15 -3.58
CA GLY A 34 -12.61 18.43 -3.53
C GLY A 34 -13.35 18.76 -4.83
N LEU A 35 -12.75 18.43 -5.97
CA LEU A 35 -13.29 18.76 -7.29
C LEU A 35 -14.29 17.73 -7.84
N LEU A 36 -14.09 16.43 -7.54
CA LEU A 36 -14.88 15.31 -8.07
C LEU A 36 -15.98 14.87 -7.08
N VAL A 37 -16.93 14.08 -7.59
CA VAL A 37 -18.02 13.51 -6.77
C VAL A 37 -17.69 12.07 -6.32
N PRO A 38 -18.34 11.58 -5.23
CA PRO A 38 -18.10 10.22 -4.74
C PRO A 38 -18.41 9.11 -5.76
N ASP A 39 -19.40 9.31 -6.64
CA ASP A 39 -19.77 8.37 -7.70
C ASP A 39 -18.60 8.13 -8.68
N ASP A 40 -17.85 9.18 -9.07
CA ASP A 40 -16.64 9.05 -9.88
C ASP A 40 -15.62 8.09 -9.25
N TYR A 41 -15.46 8.18 -7.92
CA TYR A 41 -14.56 7.30 -7.18
C TYR A 41 -15.09 5.87 -7.09
N GLY A 42 -16.41 5.69 -6.99
CA GLY A 42 -17.05 4.38 -7.02
C GLY A 42 -16.86 3.68 -8.36
N THR A 43 -17.19 4.37 -9.46
CA THR A 43 -16.98 3.90 -10.83
C THR A 43 -15.51 3.53 -11.06
N MET A 44 -14.60 4.42 -10.67
CA MET A 44 -13.17 4.16 -10.78
C MET A 44 -12.72 2.98 -9.91
N ALA A 45 -13.27 2.79 -8.71
CA ALA A 45 -12.93 1.69 -7.83
C ALA A 45 -13.27 0.34 -8.46
N VAL A 46 -14.46 0.18 -9.07
CA VAL A 46 -14.83 -1.03 -9.81
C VAL A 46 -13.82 -1.32 -10.92
N MET A 47 -13.56 -0.34 -11.77
CA MET A 47 -12.66 -0.51 -12.92
C MET A 47 -11.23 -0.85 -12.51
N VAL A 48 -10.75 -0.24 -11.41
CA VAL A 48 -9.40 -0.47 -10.87
C VAL A 48 -9.24 -1.87 -10.31
N VAL A 49 -10.27 -2.51 -9.76
CA VAL A 49 -10.17 -3.90 -9.29
C VAL A 49 -9.81 -4.83 -10.46
N PHE A 50 -10.54 -4.73 -11.57
CA PHE A 50 -10.25 -5.55 -12.76
C PHE A 50 -8.87 -5.25 -13.33
N ALA A 51 -8.49 -3.97 -13.38
CA ALA A 51 -7.16 -3.55 -13.79
C ALA A 51 -6.06 -4.15 -12.90
N THR A 52 -6.23 -4.09 -11.57
CA THR A 52 -5.25 -4.59 -10.60
C THR A 52 -5.03 -6.10 -10.73
N VAL A 53 -6.12 -6.87 -10.81
CA VAL A 53 -6.03 -8.33 -11.00
C VAL A 53 -5.33 -8.66 -12.33
N SER A 54 -5.67 -7.94 -13.40
CA SER A 54 -5.04 -8.13 -14.71
C SER A 54 -3.56 -7.74 -14.72
N LEU A 55 -3.16 -6.71 -13.99
CA LEU A 55 -1.74 -6.33 -13.85
C LEU A 55 -0.91 -7.44 -13.17
N LEU A 56 -1.47 -8.16 -12.21
CA LEU A 56 -0.81 -9.33 -11.60
C LEU A 56 -0.59 -10.45 -12.62
N ILE A 57 -1.56 -10.66 -13.53
CA ILE A 57 -1.43 -11.64 -14.62
C ILE A 57 -0.37 -11.18 -15.63
N VAL A 58 -0.31 -9.89 -15.98
CA VAL A 58 0.70 -9.35 -16.89
C VAL A 58 2.11 -9.56 -16.36
N ASP A 59 2.36 -9.29 -15.07
CA ASP A 59 3.69 -9.56 -14.47
C ASP A 59 3.97 -11.07 -14.37
N SER A 60 2.94 -11.90 -14.18
CA SER A 60 2.99 -13.37 -14.18
C SER A 60 4.07 -13.95 -13.27
N GLY A 61 4.63 -13.19 -12.33
CA GLY A 61 5.71 -13.59 -11.44
C GLY A 61 7.07 -13.74 -12.13
N PHE A 62 7.17 -13.49 -13.44
CA PHE A 62 8.45 -13.60 -14.17
C PHE A 62 9.49 -12.56 -13.74
N SER A 63 9.06 -11.38 -13.29
CA SER A 63 9.95 -10.37 -12.70
C SER A 63 10.75 -10.94 -11.54
N GLN A 64 10.11 -11.64 -10.63
CA GLN A 64 10.75 -12.28 -9.48
C GLN A 64 11.66 -13.44 -9.90
N ALA A 65 11.24 -14.22 -10.91
CA ALA A 65 12.06 -15.29 -11.47
C ALA A 65 13.35 -14.75 -12.11
N LEU A 66 13.27 -13.64 -12.85
CA LEU A 66 14.45 -12.96 -13.43
C LEU A 66 15.38 -12.39 -12.36
N ILE A 67 14.83 -11.82 -11.26
CA ILE A 67 15.64 -11.33 -10.15
C ILE A 67 16.39 -12.47 -9.48
N ARG A 68 15.75 -13.64 -9.33
CA ARG A 68 16.33 -14.83 -8.71
C ARG A 68 17.36 -15.55 -9.60
N LYS A 69 17.23 -15.47 -10.93
CA LYS A 69 18.16 -16.14 -11.87
C LYS A 69 19.57 -15.55 -11.73
N PRO A 70 20.63 -16.34 -11.47
CA PRO A 70 21.98 -15.81 -11.22
C PRO A 70 22.48 -14.93 -12.36
N GLU A 71 22.37 -15.41 -13.61
CA GLU A 71 22.83 -14.73 -14.83
C GLU A 71 21.74 -14.74 -15.90
N PRO A 72 20.74 -13.83 -15.84
CA PRO A 72 19.75 -13.74 -16.90
C PRO A 72 20.37 -13.17 -18.16
N THR A 73 20.11 -13.85 -19.25
CA THR A 73 20.58 -13.47 -20.59
C THR A 73 19.66 -12.40 -21.21
N GLN A 74 20.15 -11.77 -22.27
CA GLN A 74 19.34 -10.82 -23.06
C GLN A 74 18.07 -11.51 -23.63
N THR A 75 18.20 -12.79 -24.03
CA THR A 75 17.06 -13.59 -24.52
C THR A 75 16.02 -13.82 -23.42
N ASP A 76 16.42 -14.03 -22.16
CA ASP A 76 15.49 -14.17 -21.04
C ASP A 76 14.65 -12.90 -20.87
N TYR A 77 15.30 -11.72 -20.83
CA TYR A 77 14.61 -10.43 -20.72
C TYR A 77 13.68 -10.17 -21.89
N THR A 78 14.15 -10.41 -23.13
CA THR A 78 13.36 -10.17 -24.35
C THR A 78 12.15 -11.12 -24.42
N SER A 79 12.33 -12.38 -24.04
CA SER A 79 11.23 -13.36 -24.04
C SER A 79 10.15 -13.01 -23.03
N VAL A 80 10.53 -12.63 -21.79
CA VAL A 80 9.56 -12.19 -20.76
C VAL A 80 8.88 -10.87 -21.19
N PHE A 81 9.62 -9.93 -21.76
CA PHE A 81 9.06 -8.70 -22.29
C PHE A 81 7.99 -8.96 -23.36
N ALA A 82 8.30 -9.78 -24.36
CA ALA A 82 7.38 -10.13 -25.43
C ALA A 82 6.13 -10.84 -24.89
N PHE A 83 6.33 -11.80 -23.98
CA PHE A 83 5.23 -12.51 -23.32
C PHE A 83 4.31 -11.56 -22.57
N ASN A 84 4.86 -10.71 -21.70
CA ASN A 84 4.07 -9.75 -20.93
C ASN A 84 3.31 -8.77 -21.83
N LEU A 85 3.94 -8.34 -22.94
CA LEU A 85 3.31 -7.45 -23.91
C LEU A 85 2.12 -8.13 -24.62
N VAL A 86 2.28 -9.37 -25.07
CA VAL A 86 1.20 -10.15 -25.71
C VAL A 86 0.05 -10.38 -24.71
N VAL A 87 0.37 -10.85 -23.51
CA VAL A 87 -0.64 -11.08 -22.45
C VAL A 87 -1.38 -9.79 -22.09
N SER A 88 -0.65 -8.65 -22.03
CA SER A 88 -1.27 -7.36 -21.70
C SER A 88 -2.26 -6.89 -22.76
N TRP A 89 -1.95 -7.09 -24.05
CA TRP A 89 -2.88 -6.75 -25.15
C TRP A 89 -4.11 -7.67 -25.19
N VAL A 90 -3.93 -8.97 -24.93
CA VAL A 90 -5.05 -9.90 -24.82
C VAL A 90 -5.98 -9.51 -23.66
N LEU A 91 -5.41 -9.25 -22.46
CA LEU A 91 -6.20 -8.80 -21.33
C LEU A 91 -6.83 -7.43 -21.55
N TYR A 92 -6.14 -6.52 -22.20
CA TYR A 92 -6.71 -5.24 -22.61
C TYR A 92 -7.97 -5.42 -23.46
N ALA A 93 -7.89 -6.23 -24.51
CA ALA A 93 -9.03 -6.51 -25.38
C ALA A 93 -10.20 -7.18 -24.62
N LEU A 94 -9.88 -8.12 -23.74
CA LEU A 94 -10.88 -8.80 -22.90
C LEU A 94 -11.56 -7.82 -21.92
N LEU A 95 -10.79 -6.92 -21.27
CA LEU A 95 -11.36 -5.95 -20.34
C LEU A 95 -12.18 -4.88 -21.06
N VAL A 96 -11.74 -4.42 -22.23
CA VAL A 96 -12.52 -3.47 -23.04
C VAL A 96 -13.83 -4.14 -23.49
N ALA A 97 -13.79 -5.37 -23.97
CA ALA A 97 -15.00 -6.11 -24.30
C ALA A 97 -15.89 -6.36 -23.05
N GLY A 98 -15.29 -6.69 -21.92
CA GLY A 98 -15.98 -6.89 -20.64
C GLY A 98 -16.57 -5.61 -20.03
N SER A 99 -16.13 -4.42 -20.48
CA SER A 99 -16.68 -3.15 -20.00
C SER A 99 -18.14 -2.92 -20.43
N PHE A 100 -18.59 -3.49 -21.55
CA PHE A 100 -19.97 -3.36 -22.00
C PHE A 100 -20.96 -4.06 -21.04
N PRO A 101 -20.84 -5.37 -20.72
CA PRO A 101 -21.72 -5.98 -19.75
C PRO A 101 -21.55 -5.39 -18.34
N LEU A 102 -20.34 -4.93 -17.99
CA LEU A 102 -20.09 -4.28 -16.70
C LEU A 102 -20.86 -2.95 -16.59
N ALA A 103 -20.81 -2.11 -17.61
CA ALA A 103 -21.56 -0.86 -17.69
C ALA A 103 -23.08 -1.09 -17.61
N ALA A 104 -23.58 -2.13 -18.27
CA ALA A 104 -25.00 -2.50 -18.21
C ALA A 104 -25.40 -3.01 -16.79
N TYR A 105 -24.50 -3.73 -16.10
CA TYR A 105 -24.75 -4.23 -14.76
C TYR A 105 -24.81 -3.12 -13.70
N TYR A 106 -23.93 -2.10 -13.83
CA TYR A 106 -23.87 -0.97 -12.90
C TYR A 106 -24.74 0.22 -13.31
N ASP A 107 -25.44 0.14 -14.44
CA ASP A 107 -26.19 1.24 -15.06
C ASP A 107 -25.35 2.52 -15.25
N GLU A 108 -24.06 2.33 -15.63
CA GLU A 108 -23.06 3.39 -15.73
C GLU A 108 -22.39 3.41 -17.13
N PRO A 109 -22.99 4.11 -18.11
CA PRO A 109 -22.49 4.14 -19.49
C PRO A 109 -21.08 4.71 -19.64
N GLU A 110 -20.63 5.54 -18.70
CA GLU A 110 -19.29 6.11 -18.74
C GLU A 110 -18.19 5.05 -18.63
N MET A 111 -18.47 3.91 -18.00
CA MET A 111 -17.51 2.80 -17.93
C MET A 111 -17.05 2.35 -19.31
N THR A 112 -17.94 2.30 -20.32
CA THR A 112 -17.57 1.91 -21.68
C THR A 112 -16.70 2.93 -22.38
N ARG A 113 -16.88 4.23 -22.06
CA ARG A 113 -16.09 5.31 -22.65
C ARG A 113 -14.68 5.39 -22.07
N ILE A 114 -14.54 5.16 -20.75
CA ILE A 114 -13.24 5.25 -20.08
C ILE A 114 -12.42 3.96 -20.20
N ALA A 115 -13.06 2.78 -20.34
CA ALA A 115 -12.40 1.48 -20.37
C ALA A 115 -11.26 1.39 -21.39
N PRO A 116 -11.46 1.80 -22.67
CA PRO A 116 -10.39 1.73 -23.67
C PRO A 116 -9.16 2.55 -23.27
N VAL A 117 -9.36 3.69 -22.62
CA VAL A 117 -8.26 4.56 -22.18
C VAL A 117 -7.63 4.06 -20.88
N LEU A 118 -8.46 3.71 -19.90
CA LEU A 118 -7.97 3.24 -18.61
C LEU A 118 -7.17 1.95 -18.74
N PHE A 119 -7.68 0.97 -19.46
CA PHE A 119 -7.02 -0.35 -19.56
C PHE A 119 -5.75 -0.33 -20.42
N LEU A 120 -5.42 0.76 -21.14
CA LEU A 120 -4.08 0.98 -21.71
C LEU A 120 -2.97 0.91 -20.64
N LEU A 121 -3.33 1.07 -19.36
CA LEU A 121 -2.37 0.86 -18.28
C LEU A 121 -1.73 -0.53 -18.31
N LEU A 122 -2.40 -1.58 -18.85
CA LEU A 122 -1.85 -2.94 -18.95
C LEU A 122 -0.66 -3.01 -19.91
N PRO A 123 -0.78 -2.64 -21.21
CA PRO A 123 0.36 -2.66 -22.12
C PRO A 123 1.45 -1.64 -21.75
N VAL A 124 1.08 -0.47 -21.20
CA VAL A 124 2.06 0.49 -20.71
C VAL A 124 2.83 -0.08 -19.51
N ASN A 125 2.16 -0.77 -18.58
CA ASN A 125 2.85 -1.43 -17.47
C ASN A 125 3.79 -2.54 -17.95
N ALA A 126 3.37 -3.35 -18.94
CA ALA A 126 4.22 -4.38 -19.54
C ALA A 126 5.54 -3.81 -20.05
N MET A 127 5.52 -2.60 -20.63
CA MET A 127 6.73 -1.88 -21.05
C MET A 127 7.64 -1.48 -19.87
N CYS A 128 7.10 -1.31 -18.67
CA CYS A 128 7.85 -0.93 -17.48
C CYS A 128 8.50 -2.13 -16.75
N VAL A 129 7.91 -3.32 -16.84
CA VAL A 129 8.25 -4.49 -16.01
C VAL A 129 9.73 -4.84 -16.08
N ILE A 130 10.29 -5.03 -17.27
CA ILE A 130 11.68 -5.43 -17.44
C ILE A 130 12.67 -4.36 -16.98
N GLN A 131 12.41 -3.09 -17.29
CA GLN A 131 13.23 -1.97 -16.84
C GLN A 131 13.26 -1.88 -15.31
N ASN A 132 12.08 -2.01 -14.66
CA ASN A 132 11.97 -2.06 -13.20
C ASN A 132 12.76 -3.24 -12.62
N THR A 133 12.64 -4.42 -13.22
CA THR A 133 13.36 -5.66 -12.81
C THR A 133 14.86 -5.46 -12.85
N ILE A 134 15.39 -4.87 -13.94
CA ILE A 134 16.82 -4.59 -14.09
C ILE A 134 17.31 -3.59 -13.05
N LEU A 135 16.59 -2.47 -12.87
CA LEU A 135 16.95 -1.45 -11.88
C LEU A 135 16.91 -1.99 -10.45
N THR A 136 15.95 -2.86 -10.13
CA THR A 136 15.87 -3.53 -8.82
C THR A 136 17.04 -4.48 -8.63
N ARG A 137 17.37 -5.28 -9.63
CA ARG A 137 18.48 -6.25 -9.59
C ARG A 137 19.84 -5.56 -9.47
N THR A 138 20.03 -4.41 -10.10
CA THR A 138 21.27 -3.63 -10.04
C THR A 138 21.33 -2.68 -8.82
N PHE A 139 20.36 -2.77 -7.93
CA PHE A 139 20.23 -1.91 -6.74
C PHE A 139 20.19 -0.39 -7.09
N ALA A 140 19.75 -0.04 -8.29
CA ALA A 140 19.62 1.34 -8.74
C ALA A 140 18.36 2.04 -8.17
N PHE A 141 18.12 1.89 -6.87
CA PHE A 141 16.92 2.38 -6.19
C PHE A 141 16.76 3.90 -6.30
N ARG A 142 17.86 4.66 -6.26
CA ARG A 142 17.79 6.13 -6.44
C ARG A 142 17.17 6.50 -7.78
N LYS A 143 17.59 5.83 -8.87
CA LYS A 143 17.05 6.08 -10.21
C LYS A 143 15.57 5.72 -10.29
N LEU A 144 15.21 4.54 -9.75
CA LEU A 144 13.83 4.06 -9.72
C LEU A 144 12.91 4.98 -8.91
N SER A 145 13.35 5.43 -7.74
CA SER A 145 12.62 6.37 -6.88
C SER A 145 12.41 7.72 -7.53
N THR A 146 13.45 8.29 -8.17
CA THR A 146 13.32 9.57 -8.88
C THR A 146 12.32 9.47 -10.03
N ILE A 147 12.36 8.39 -10.81
CA ILE A 147 11.41 8.14 -11.91
C ILE A 147 9.97 8.05 -11.36
N THR A 148 9.77 7.28 -10.29
CA THR A 148 8.45 7.08 -9.68
C THR A 148 7.87 8.40 -9.14
N PHE A 149 8.69 9.17 -8.41
CA PHE A 149 8.28 10.46 -7.85
C PHE A 149 7.91 11.46 -8.96
N LEU A 150 8.78 11.61 -9.97
CA LEU A 150 8.54 12.54 -11.08
C LEU A 150 7.28 12.15 -11.88
N SER A 151 7.07 10.85 -12.10
CA SER A 151 5.87 10.35 -12.78
C SER A 151 4.59 10.67 -11.99
N SER A 152 4.63 10.50 -10.66
CA SER A 152 3.50 10.84 -9.79
C SER A 152 3.25 12.34 -9.74
N LEU A 153 4.31 13.17 -9.77
CA LEU A 153 4.20 14.62 -9.77
C LEU A 153 3.54 15.14 -11.06
N VAL A 154 4.05 14.71 -12.21
CA VAL A 154 3.50 15.11 -13.51
C VAL A 154 2.05 14.66 -13.65
N ALA A 155 1.76 13.40 -13.32
CA ALA A 155 0.40 12.87 -13.38
C ALA A 155 -0.55 13.60 -12.40
N GLY A 156 -0.06 13.96 -11.20
CA GLY A 156 -0.83 14.73 -10.23
C GLY A 156 -1.19 16.12 -10.74
N VAL A 157 -0.23 16.86 -11.27
CA VAL A 157 -0.47 18.20 -11.83
C VAL A 157 -1.47 18.16 -12.99
N VAL A 158 -1.26 17.23 -13.95
CA VAL A 158 -2.15 17.10 -15.11
C VAL A 158 -3.56 16.66 -14.68
N SER A 159 -3.67 15.72 -13.77
CA SER A 159 -4.99 15.26 -13.29
C SER A 159 -5.77 16.37 -12.57
N ILE A 160 -5.10 17.22 -11.80
CA ILE A 160 -5.72 18.39 -11.19
C ILE A 160 -6.17 19.39 -12.28
N ALA A 161 -5.34 19.64 -13.28
CA ALA A 161 -5.73 20.53 -14.39
C ALA A 161 -6.97 20.02 -15.15
N VAL A 162 -7.04 18.71 -15.42
CA VAL A 162 -8.21 18.06 -16.02
C VAL A 162 -9.44 18.17 -15.14
N ALA A 163 -9.29 17.98 -13.80
CA ALA A 163 -10.39 18.12 -12.87
C ALA A 163 -10.93 19.56 -12.80
N VAL A 164 -10.04 20.56 -12.75
CA VAL A 164 -10.42 21.99 -12.78
C VAL A 164 -11.10 22.36 -14.11
N ALA A 165 -10.72 21.76 -15.22
CA ALA A 165 -11.38 21.94 -16.51
C ALA A 165 -12.75 21.23 -16.61
N GLY A 166 -13.24 20.60 -15.52
CA GLY A 166 -14.55 19.92 -15.50
C GLY A 166 -14.52 18.50 -16.06
N GLY A 167 -13.33 17.88 -16.15
CA GLY A 167 -13.17 16.54 -16.71
C GLY A 167 -13.74 15.39 -15.84
N GLY A 168 -14.22 15.66 -14.60
CA GLY A 168 -14.85 14.66 -13.75
C GLY A 168 -14.01 13.38 -13.62
N LEU A 169 -14.66 12.23 -13.85
CA LEU A 169 -14.04 10.89 -13.80
C LEU A 169 -12.74 10.77 -14.65
N TRP A 170 -12.63 11.50 -15.75
CA TRP A 170 -11.44 11.52 -16.59
C TRP A 170 -10.18 11.99 -15.88
N ALA A 171 -10.30 12.84 -14.86
CA ALA A 171 -9.15 13.25 -14.06
C ALA A 171 -8.51 12.06 -13.31
N LEU A 172 -9.33 11.12 -12.81
CA LEU A 172 -8.83 9.89 -12.15
C LEU A 172 -8.19 8.93 -13.16
N VAL A 173 -8.80 8.80 -14.35
CA VAL A 173 -8.24 8.01 -15.46
C VAL A 173 -6.88 8.57 -15.88
N CYS A 174 -6.80 9.90 -16.10
CA CYS A 174 -5.55 10.59 -16.43
C CYS A 174 -4.50 10.38 -15.33
N GLN A 175 -4.85 10.52 -14.05
CA GLN A 175 -3.92 10.32 -12.94
C GLN A 175 -3.27 8.92 -13.00
N ARG A 176 -4.08 7.89 -13.19
CA ARG A 176 -3.62 6.49 -13.22
C ARG A 176 -2.75 6.20 -14.46
N LEU A 177 -3.27 6.54 -15.64
CA LEU A 177 -2.61 6.25 -16.90
C LEU A 177 -1.32 7.06 -17.08
N LEU A 178 -1.36 8.38 -16.83
CA LEU A 178 -0.18 9.24 -16.99
C LEU A 178 0.94 8.88 -16.00
N THR A 179 0.61 8.44 -14.78
CA THR A 179 1.65 7.93 -13.85
C THR A 179 2.46 6.81 -14.51
N LEU A 180 1.80 5.87 -15.20
CA LEU A 180 2.48 4.77 -15.86
C LEU A 180 3.12 5.20 -17.20
N VAL A 181 2.48 6.05 -17.99
CA VAL A 181 3.03 6.54 -19.26
C VAL A 181 4.31 7.33 -19.02
N VAL A 182 4.30 8.30 -18.10
CA VAL A 182 5.48 9.09 -17.77
C VAL A 182 6.58 8.19 -17.20
N LYS A 183 6.21 7.23 -16.35
CA LYS A 183 7.13 6.23 -15.81
C LYS A 183 7.75 5.40 -16.94
N ALA A 184 6.96 4.92 -17.90
CA ALA A 184 7.44 4.18 -19.05
C ALA A 184 8.42 5.02 -19.88
N VAL A 185 8.04 6.26 -20.23
CA VAL A 185 8.91 7.17 -20.99
C VAL A 185 10.24 7.39 -20.27
N LEU A 186 10.22 7.70 -18.99
CA LEU A 186 11.45 7.93 -18.21
C LEU A 186 12.29 6.66 -18.07
N LEU A 187 11.67 5.50 -17.88
CA LEU A 187 12.38 4.21 -17.81
C LEU A 187 13.05 3.89 -19.15
N TRP A 188 12.38 4.15 -20.25
CA TRP A 188 12.96 3.92 -21.57
C TRP A 188 13.98 4.97 -21.97
N TRP A 189 13.85 6.20 -21.50
CA TRP A 189 14.84 7.26 -21.78
C TRP A 189 16.11 7.06 -20.94
N TRP A 190 15.96 6.82 -19.65
CA TRP A 190 17.11 6.67 -18.74
C TRP A 190 17.64 5.25 -18.64
N GLY A 191 16.88 4.25 -19.07
CA GLY A 191 17.29 2.85 -19.05
C GLY A 191 18.19 2.50 -20.22
N ASP A 192 19.21 1.66 -19.97
CA ASP A 192 20.16 1.22 -20.99
C ASP A 192 19.68 -0.02 -21.74
N TRP A 193 18.72 -0.77 -21.15
CA TRP A 193 18.22 -1.99 -21.75
C TRP A 193 17.26 -1.70 -22.91
N ARG A 194 17.45 -2.44 -23.99
CA ARG A 194 16.54 -2.49 -25.14
C ARG A 194 16.32 -3.94 -25.51
N PRO A 195 15.14 -4.33 -26.02
CA PRO A 195 14.91 -5.67 -26.52
C PRO A 195 15.79 -5.91 -27.75
N LYS A 196 16.89 -6.64 -27.54
CA LYS A 196 17.85 -7.04 -28.57
C LYS A 196 17.95 -8.57 -28.57
N GLY A 197 17.98 -9.16 -29.76
CA GLY A 197 18.07 -10.61 -29.92
C GLY A 197 16.72 -11.28 -30.10
N GLY A 198 16.74 -12.60 -30.38
CA GLY A 198 15.54 -13.40 -30.59
C GLY A 198 14.79 -13.66 -29.30
N TRP A 199 13.47 -13.78 -29.40
CA TRP A 199 12.65 -14.33 -28.32
C TRP A 199 12.62 -15.86 -28.41
N SER A 200 12.45 -16.52 -27.28
CA SER A 200 12.36 -17.99 -27.20
C SER A 200 11.36 -18.39 -26.11
N LEU A 201 10.65 -19.50 -26.34
CA LEU A 201 9.78 -20.08 -25.31
C LEU A 201 10.56 -20.80 -24.20
N ARG A 202 11.78 -21.24 -24.49
CA ARG A 202 12.58 -22.02 -23.54
C ARG A 202 12.82 -21.32 -22.21
N PRO A 203 13.27 -20.04 -22.15
CA PRO A 203 13.40 -19.32 -20.89
C PRO A 203 12.09 -19.20 -20.11
N LEU A 204 10.96 -19.04 -20.81
CA LEU A 204 9.65 -18.97 -20.17
C LEU A 204 9.28 -20.30 -19.53
N CYS A 205 9.47 -21.42 -20.26
CA CYS A 205 9.22 -22.76 -19.73
C CYS A 205 10.11 -23.09 -18.52
N GLU A 206 11.38 -22.69 -18.54
CA GLU A 206 12.32 -22.89 -17.42
C GLU A 206 11.88 -22.13 -16.15
N MET A 207 11.36 -20.91 -16.31
CA MET A 207 10.90 -20.06 -15.20
C MET A 207 9.46 -20.33 -14.77
N PHE A 208 8.63 -20.93 -15.62
CA PHE A 208 7.19 -21.12 -15.41
C PHE A 208 6.82 -21.86 -14.12
N PRO A 209 7.52 -22.96 -13.70
CA PRO A 209 7.15 -23.67 -12.47
C PRO A 209 7.29 -22.82 -11.21
N TYR A 210 8.20 -21.85 -11.19
CA TYR A 210 8.35 -20.90 -10.10
C TYR A 210 7.33 -19.75 -10.24
N SER A 211 7.26 -19.15 -11.43
CA SER A 211 6.42 -17.98 -11.71
C SER A 211 4.94 -18.29 -11.54
N SER A 212 4.46 -19.46 -11.99
CA SER A 212 3.04 -19.85 -11.86
C SER A 212 2.58 -20.01 -10.41
N ARG A 213 3.44 -20.54 -9.53
CA ARG A 213 3.14 -20.65 -8.09
C ARG A 213 3.06 -19.27 -7.43
N LEU A 214 3.97 -18.38 -7.82
CA LEU A 214 3.96 -17.01 -7.32
C LEU A 214 2.73 -16.25 -7.82
N LEU A 215 2.44 -16.35 -9.13
CA LEU A 215 1.24 -15.77 -9.73
C LEU A 215 -0.04 -16.26 -9.04
N ALA A 216 -0.19 -17.55 -8.78
CA ALA A 216 -1.35 -18.09 -8.08
C ALA A 216 -1.51 -17.48 -6.68
N THR A 217 -0.41 -17.30 -5.96
CA THR A 217 -0.41 -16.65 -4.63
C THR A 217 -0.77 -15.18 -4.73
N ASP A 218 -0.19 -14.46 -5.69
CA ASP A 218 -0.42 -13.02 -5.87
C ASP A 218 -1.86 -12.75 -6.37
N LEU A 219 -2.39 -13.61 -7.26
CA LEU A 219 -3.79 -13.53 -7.69
C LEU A 219 -4.75 -13.78 -6.53
N LEU A 220 -4.51 -14.82 -5.73
CA LEU A 220 -5.33 -15.08 -4.56
C LEU A 220 -5.35 -13.88 -3.62
N ASN A 221 -4.19 -13.33 -3.31
CA ASN A 221 -4.08 -12.15 -2.46
C ASN A 221 -4.71 -10.91 -3.11
N GLY A 222 -4.48 -10.68 -4.39
CA GLY A 222 -5.04 -9.55 -5.14
C GLY A 222 -6.56 -9.57 -5.17
N ILE A 223 -7.17 -10.73 -5.41
CA ILE A 223 -8.63 -10.92 -5.37
C ILE A 223 -9.16 -10.63 -3.95
N TYR A 224 -8.58 -11.24 -2.94
CA TYR A 224 -9.04 -11.05 -1.56
C TYR A 224 -8.84 -9.62 -1.04
N ASN A 225 -7.80 -8.92 -1.46
CA ASN A 225 -7.58 -7.51 -1.10
C ASN A 225 -8.61 -6.56 -1.72
N ASN A 226 -9.25 -6.97 -2.82
CA ASN A 226 -10.23 -6.16 -3.53
C ASN A 226 -11.67 -6.72 -3.42
N VAL A 227 -11.85 -7.87 -2.77
CA VAL A 227 -13.14 -8.57 -2.71
C VAL A 227 -14.23 -7.71 -2.08
N SER A 228 -13.92 -6.96 -1.03
CA SER A 228 -14.86 -6.05 -0.37
C SER A 228 -15.34 -4.95 -1.32
N SER A 229 -14.44 -4.36 -2.11
CA SER A 229 -14.81 -3.35 -3.12
C SER A 229 -15.74 -3.91 -4.20
N LEU A 230 -15.48 -5.15 -4.67
CA LEU A 230 -16.34 -5.81 -5.64
C LEU A 230 -17.74 -6.04 -5.08
N PHE A 231 -17.85 -6.58 -3.86
CA PHE A 231 -19.15 -6.85 -3.26
C PHE A 231 -19.90 -5.57 -2.88
N ILE A 232 -19.21 -4.55 -2.34
CA ILE A 232 -19.86 -3.26 -2.06
C ILE A 232 -20.36 -2.66 -3.38
N GLY A 233 -19.57 -2.67 -4.45
CA GLY A 233 -19.99 -2.17 -5.74
C GLY A 233 -21.18 -2.94 -6.33
N SER A 234 -21.25 -4.27 -6.15
CA SER A 234 -22.30 -5.10 -6.74
C SER A 234 -23.63 -5.09 -5.95
N MET A 235 -23.60 -4.84 -4.64
CA MET A 235 -24.77 -4.94 -3.77
C MET A 235 -25.26 -3.58 -3.26
N TYR A 236 -24.45 -2.54 -3.39
CA TYR A 236 -24.74 -1.18 -2.92
C TYR A 236 -24.55 -0.17 -4.05
N THR A 237 -24.66 1.12 -3.75
CA THR A 237 -24.50 2.17 -4.76
C THR A 237 -23.01 2.45 -5.05
N LEU A 238 -22.71 2.94 -6.27
CA LEU A 238 -21.37 3.41 -6.62
C LEU A 238 -20.91 4.54 -5.70
N GLN A 239 -21.81 5.39 -5.24
CA GLN A 239 -21.53 6.44 -4.27
C GLN A 239 -21.01 5.87 -2.94
N GLN A 240 -21.65 4.83 -2.40
CA GLN A 240 -21.19 4.16 -1.17
C GLN A 240 -19.84 3.47 -1.37
N LEU A 241 -19.62 2.87 -2.52
CA LEU A 241 -18.30 2.35 -2.91
C LEU A 241 -17.27 3.49 -3.00
N GLY A 242 -17.65 4.65 -3.51
CA GLY A 242 -16.81 5.86 -3.55
C GLY A 242 -16.37 6.30 -2.15
N TYR A 243 -17.30 6.38 -1.20
CA TYR A 243 -16.98 6.69 0.21
C TYR A 243 -16.03 5.66 0.82
N PHE A 244 -16.32 4.38 0.64
CA PHE A 244 -15.46 3.29 1.13
C PHE A 244 -14.06 3.33 0.51
N SER A 245 -13.98 3.46 -0.81
CA SER A 245 -12.70 3.45 -1.53
C SER A 245 -11.81 4.65 -1.17
N GLN A 246 -12.41 5.82 -0.97
CA GLN A 246 -11.67 7.01 -0.55
C GLN A 246 -11.19 6.89 0.90
N ALA A 247 -12.04 6.37 1.80
CA ALA A 247 -11.64 6.07 3.17
C ALA A 247 -10.46 5.08 3.22
N GLN A 248 -10.56 4.00 2.47
CA GLN A 248 -9.50 2.99 2.38
C GLN A 248 -8.20 3.58 1.79
N LYS A 249 -8.29 4.32 0.69
CA LYS A 249 -7.13 4.95 0.05
C LYS A 249 -6.38 5.89 1.01
N LEU A 250 -7.10 6.79 1.69
CA LEU A 250 -6.48 7.76 2.60
C LEU A 250 -5.84 7.07 3.82
N LYS A 251 -6.47 6.01 4.35
CA LYS A 251 -5.89 5.19 5.43
C LYS A 251 -4.65 4.41 4.92
N ASP A 252 -4.69 3.85 3.72
CA ASP A 252 -3.61 3.00 3.19
C ASP A 252 -2.34 3.78 2.83
N LEU A 253 -2.43 5.05 2.46
CA LEU A 253 -1.27 5.87 2.11
C LEU A 253 -0.18 5.86 3.18
N PRO A 254 -0.45 6.23 4.45
CA PRO A 254 0.56 6.18 5.51
C PRO A 254 0.91 4.75 5.94
N VAL A 255 -0.05 3.82 5.93
CA VAL A 255 0.19 2.43 6.33
C VAL A 255 1.18 1.75 5.39
N THR A 256 0.92 1.78 4.09
CA THR A 256 1.77 1.10 3.10
C THR A 256 3.17 1.69 3.04
N SER A 257 3.30 3.02 3.11
CA SER A 257 4.58 3.70 3.10
C SER A 257 5.43 3.33 4.32
N THR A 258 4.84 3.34 5.51
CA THR A 258 5.54 3.01 6.76
C THR A 258 5.93 1.54 6.81
N VAL A 259 5.00 0.64 6.44
CA VAL A 259 5.26 -0.81 6.40
C VAL A 259 6.40 -1.13 5.46
N GLN A 260 6.40 -0.59 4.24
CA GLN A 260 7.47 -0.83 3.27
C GLN A 260 8.82 -0.28 3.74
N ALA A 261 8.85 0.92 4.31
CA ALA A 261 10.08 1.50 4.86
C ALA A 261 10.70 0.60 5.94
N VAL A 262 9.88 0.13 6.87
CA VAL A 262 10.34 -0.76 7.95
C VAL A 262 10.75 -2.13 7.41
N GLN A 263 10.00 -2.74 6.51
CA GLN A 263 10.33 -4.04 5.93
C GLN A 263 11.67 -4.04 5.19
N ASN A 264 11.96 -3.00 4.43
CA ASN A 264 13.21 -2.90 3.67
C ASN A 264 14.46 -2.91 4.56
N VAL A 265 14.33 -2.48 5.81
CA VAL A 265 15.43 -2.45 6.79
C VAL A 265 15.42 -3.70 7.68
N THR A 266 14.24 -4.10 8.16
CA THR A 266 14.14 -5.12 9.20
C THR A 266 14.23 -6.53 8.68
N PHE A 267 13.70 -6.81 7.49
CA PHE A 267 13.73 -8.17 6.94
C PHE A 267 15.15 -8.70 6.70
N PRO A 268 16.08 -7.95 6.03
CA PRO A 268 17.47 -8.38 5.90
C PRO A 268 18.20 -8.48 7.24
N ALA A 269 17.94 -7.55 8.16
CA ALA A 269 18.55 -7.53 9.48
C ALA A 269 18.15 -8.78 10.30
N LEU A 270 16.87 -9.11 10.34
CA LEU A 270 16.37 -10.31 11.02
C LEU A 270 16.87 -11.59 10.36
N ALA A 271 16.95 -11.63 9.03
CA ALA A 271 17.47 -12.79 8.31
C ALA A 271 18.96 -13.07 8.63
N SER A 272 19.76 -12.01 8.84
CA SER A 272 21.19 -12.16 9.17
C SER A 272 21.49 -12.68 10.58
N ILE A 273 20.53 -12.55 11.50
CA ILE A 273 20.65 -12.98 12.91
C ILE A 273 19.73 -14.16 13.25
N ARG A 274 19.20 -14.84 12.24
CA ARG A 274 18.16 -15.87 12.41
C ARG A 274 18.57 -17.01 13.34
N ASP A 275 19.87 -17.30 13.43
CA ASP A 275 20.42 -18.42 14.18
C ASP A 275 20.77 -18.04 15.63
N ASP A 276 20.79 -16.74 15.99
CA ASP A 276 20.97 -16.23 17.35
C ASP A 276 19.60 -15.93 17.97
N GLU A 277 19.07 -16.87 18.77
CA GLU A 277 17.73 -16.81 19.33
C GLU A 277 17.47 -15.55 20.18
N ARG A 278 18.45 -15.16 21.00
CA ARG A 278 18.31 -14.01 21.90
C ARG A 278 18.29 -12.71 21.14
N LYS A 279 19.26 -12.49 20.28
CA LYS A 279 19.31 -11.27 19.45
C LYS A 279 18.11 -11.17 18.50
N PHE A 280 17.66 -12.30 17.98
CA PHE A 280 16.48 -12.35 17.13
C PHE A 280 15.21 -11.92 17.88
N ALA A 281 14.98 -12.46 19.07
CA ALA A 281 13.82 -12.12 19.90
C ALA A 281 13.84 -10.64 20.32
N GLU A 282 15.02 -10.12 20.75
CA GLU A 282 15.21 -8.72 21.10
C GLU A 282 14.94 -7.80 19.90
N SER A 283 15.52 -8.10 18.74
CA SER A 283 15.31 -7.30 17.52
C SER A 283 13.87 -7.34 17.02
N TYR A 284 13.21 -8.51 17.12
CA TYR A 284 11.79 -8.62 16.78
C TYR A 284 10.92 -7.72 17.66
N ARG A 285 11.13 -7.76 18.98
CA ARG A 285 10.42 -6.91 19.93
C ARG A 285 10.65 -5.43 19.65
N GLN A 286 11.91 -5.03 19.32
CA GLN A 286 12.24 -3.65 18.96
C GLN A 286 11.47 -3.19 17.71
N VAL A 287 11.40 -4.03 16.68
CA VAL A 287 10.63 -3.72 15.45
C VAL A 287 9.15 -3.54 15.76
N LEU A 288 8.55 -4.44 16.56
CA LEU A 288 7.16 -4.32 16.99
C LEU A 288 6.90 -3.02 17.75
N MET A 289 7.80 -2.67 18.70
CA MET A 289 7.69 -1.41 19.47
C MET A 289 7.76 -0.18 18.58
N VAL A 290 8.71 -0.13 17.64
CA VAL A 290 8.84 1.00 16.71
C VAL A 290 7.62 1.11 15.81
N MET A 291 7.12 -0.01 15.27
CA MET A 291 5.91 -0.01 14.46
C MET A 291 4.69 0.48 15.25
N ALA A 292 4.48 -0.02 16.44
CA ALA A 292 3.39 0.42 17.31
C ALA A 292 3.52 1.91 17.69
N PHE A 293 4.74 2.34 18.03
CA PHE A 293 5.04 3.72 18.42
C PHE A 293 4.72 4.73 17.30
N VAL A 294 4.89 4.34 16.04
CA VAL A 294 4.59 5.20 14.87
C VAL A 294 3.13 5.05 14.43
N MET A 295 2.64 3.80 14.29
CA MET A 295 1.33 3.55 13.67
C MET A 295 0.16 3.90 14.59
N ILE A 296 0.28 3.65 15.89
CA ILE A 296 -0.81 3.92 16.83
C ILE A 296 -1.16 5.42 16.86
N PRO A 297 -0.22 6.37 17.12
CA PRO A 297 -0.56 7.78 17.13
C PRO A 297 -0.94 8.32 15.75
N MET A 298 -0.36 7.79 14.68
CA MET A 298 -0.70 8.21 13.33
C MET A 298 -2.14 7.86 12.99
N MET A 299 -2.58 6.63 13.26
CA MET A 299 -3.97 6.22 13.02
C MET A 299 -4.94 6.91 13.98
N ALA A 300 -4.59 7.02 15.25
CA ALA A 300 -5.39 7.72 16.25
C ALA A 300 -5.53 9.22 15.91
N GLY A 301 -4.46 9.86 15.46
CA GLY A 301 -4.47 11.25 15.00
C GLY A 301 -5.39 11.43 13.78
N LEU A 302 -5.32 10.52 12.80
CA LEU A 302 -6.21 10.55 11.64
C LEU A 302 -7.69 10.38 12.05
N VAL A 303 -7.99 9.54 13.04
CA VAL A 303 -9.34 9.40 13.60
C VAL A 303 -9.81 10.70 14.27
N ALA A 304 -8.91 11.35 15.01
CA ALA A 304 -9.23 12.58 15.74
C ALA A 304 -9.58 13.76 14.81
N VAL A 305 -8.81 13.90 13.71
CA VAL A 305 -8.99 15.02 12.75
C VAL A 305 -9.92 14.66 11.58
N ALA A 306 -10.57 13.50 11.58
CA ALA A 306 -11.32 12.99 10.44
C ALA A 306 -12.44 13.95 9.98
N ASP A 307 -13.21 14.54 10.92
CA ASP A 307 -14.29 15.46 10.56
C ASP A 307 -13.77 16.67 9.80
N ASP A 308 -12.72 17.31 10.30
CA ASP A 308 -12.14 18.50 9.67
C ASP A 308 -11.40 18.18 8.38
N MET A 309 -10.76 17.02 8.32
CA MET A 309 -10.12 16.52 7.12
C MET A 309 -11.11 16.33 5.98
N PHE A 310 -12.26 15.71 6.23
CA PHE A 310 -13.28 15.51 5.21
C PHE A 310 -14.12 16.77 4.95
N ALA A 311 -14.33 17.63 5.95
CA ALA A 311 -14.95 18.94 5.75
C ALA A 311 -14.09 19.87 4.86
N LEU A 312 -12.77 19.79 4.93
CA LEU A 312 -11.85 20.50 4.04
C LEU A 312 -12.02 20.10 2.57
N ILE A 313 -12.31 18.81 2.32
CA ILE A 313 -12.56 18.28 0.97
C ILE A 313 -13.95 18.67 0.47
N GLY A 314 -14.91 18.86 1.38
CA GLY A 314 -16.29 19.26 1.10
C GLY A 314 -17.33 18.36 1.75
N ASP A 315 -18.49 18.93 2.04
CA ASP A 315 -19.59 18.26 2.76
C ASP A 315 -20.08 16.97 2.10
N LYS A 316 -19.92 16.85 0.78
CA LYS A 316 -20.25 15.63 0.02
C LYS A 316 -19.49 14.40 0.49
N TRP A 317 -18.36 14.57 1.22
CA TRP A 317 -17.53 13.48 1.73
C TRP A 317 -17.78 13.17 3.22
N ARG A 318 -18.70 13.88 3.90
CA ARG A 318 -19.04 13.59 5.31
C ARG A 318 -19.44 12.12 5.55
N PRO A 319 -20.19 11.43 4.65
CA PRO A 319 -20.53 10.02 4.85
C PRO A 319 -19.32 9.08 4.85
N THR A 320 -18.16 9.54 4.39
CA THR A 320 -16.88 8.78 4.44
C THR A 320 -16.31 8.68 5.85
N VAL A 321 -16.58 9.66 6.72
CA VAL A 321 -15.98 9.77 8.06
C VAL A 321 -16.18 8.52 8.92
N PRO A 322 -17.38 7.94 9.06
CA PRO A 322 -17.59 6.71 9.83
C PRO A 322 -16.72 5.55 9.31
N TYR A 323 -16.71 5.34 7.98
CA TYR A 323 -15.90 4.29 7.35
C TYR A 323 -14.42 4.50 7.61
N PHE A 324 -13.94 5.73 7.45
CA PHE A 324 -12.54 6.08 7.65
C PHE A 324 -12.08 5.84 9.09
N ARG A 325 -12.85 6.29 10.09
CA ARG A 325 -12.55 6.09 11.50
C ARG A 325 -12.40 4.60 11.85
N VAL A 326 -13.34 3.79 11.38
CA VAL A 326 -13.30 2.34 11.63
C VAL A 326 -12.15 1.68 10.88
N LEU A 327 -11.90 2.04 9.62
CA LEU A 327 -10.78 1.51 8.84
C LEU A 327 -9.41 1.87 9.43
N CYS A 328 -9.25 3.02 10.09
CA CYS A 328 -8.00 3.39 10.77
C CYS A 328 -7.61 2.38 11.86
N LEU A 329 -8.56 1.66 12.46
CA LEU A 329 -8.25 0.58 13.40
C LEU A 329 -7.48 -0.56 12.72
N THR A 330 -7.78 -0.86 11.45
CA THR A 330 -7.01 -1.85 10.68
C THR A 330 -5.58 -1.37 10.42
N GLY A 331 -5.36 -0.06 10.32
CA GLY A 331 -4.03 0.54 10.15
C GLY A 331 -3.12 0.36 11.37
N ILE A 332 -3.67 0.07 12.55
CA ILE A 332 -2.90 -0.30 13.75
C ILE A 332 -2.54 -1.78 13.72
N THR A 333 -3.49 -2.65 13.42
CA THR A 333 -3.32 -4.12 13.53
C THR A 333 -2.53 -4.72 12.37
N GLN A 334 -2.75 -4.27 11.14
CA GLN A 334 -2.10 -4.80 9.93
C GLN A 334 -0.56 -4.72 9.96
N PRO A 335 0.08 -3.58 10.33
CA PRO A 335 1.54 -3.52 10.42
C PRO A 335 2.13 -4.49 11.45
N ILE A 336 1.46 -4.66 12.60
CA ILE A 336 1.87 -5.60 13.65
C ILE A 336 1.77 -7.04 13.14
N ALA A 337 0.64 -7.38 12.49
CA ALA A 337 0.43 -8.68 11.87
C ALA A 337 1.51 -8.99 10.80
N MET A 338 1.93 -7.97 10.05
CA MET A 338 2.92 -8.09 8.99
C MET A 338 4.34 -8.33 9.53
N VAL A 339 4.71 -7.67 10.64
CA VAL A 339 5.99 -7.95 11.31
C VAL A 339 6.01 -9.40 11.81
N ALA A 340 4.94 -9.89 12.43
CA ALA A 340 4.81 -11.28 12.84
C ALA A 340 4.90 -12.25 11.64
N TYR A 341 4.24 -11.93 10.53
CA TYR A 341 4.30 -12.73 9.30
C TYR A 341 5.71 -12.81 8.69
N ASN A 342 6.50 -11.74 8.78
CA ASN A 342 7.90 -11.77 8.33
C ASN A 342 8.77 -12.75 9.12
N ILE A 343 8.52 -12.90 10.43
CA ILE A 343 9.18 -13.92 11.24
C ILE A 343 8.88 -15.33 10.74
N LEU A 344 7.59 -15.58 10.43
CA LEU A 344 7.20 -16.87 9.86
C LEU A 344 7.92 -17.13 8.53
N LYS A 345 8.11 -16.12 7.69
CA LYS A 345 8.88 -16.24 6.44
C LYS A 345 10.35 -16.59 6.67
N VAL A 346 10.97 -16.06 7.74
CA VAL A 346 12.39 -16.28 8.03
C VAL A 346 12.64 -17.62 8.70
N ARG A 347 11.77 -18.03 9.64
CA ARG A 347 12.02 -19.18 10.53
C ARG A 347 11.11 -20.40 10.32
N SER A 348 9.96 -20.23 9.64
CA SER A 348 9.02 -21.34 9.49
C SER A 348 9.14 -22.04 8.14
N ASN A 349 8.48 -23.19 8.04
CA ASN A 349 8.33 -23.91 6.77
C ASN A 349 7.18 -23.30 5.96
N GLY A 350 7.35 -23.12 4.66
CA GLY A 350 6.34 -22.58 3.74
C GLY A 350 4.97 -23.29 3.82
N ARG A 351 4.93 -24.57 4.23
CA ARG A 351 3.67 -25.31 4.46
C ARG A 351 2.81 -24.70 5.56
N ILE A 352 3.44 -24.18 6.63
CA ILE A 352 2.72 -23.57 7.75
C ILE A 352 2.13 -22.24 7.29
N ILE A 353 2.92 -21.42 6.58
CA ILE A 353 2.45 -20.15 6.01
C ILE A 353 1.23 -20.40 5.11
N PHE A 354 1.32 -21.38 4.21
CA PHE A 354 0.25 -21.73 3.30
C PHE A 354 -1.04 -22.14 4.03
N ARG A 355 -0.93 -23.00 5.07
CA ARG A 355 -2.09 -23.39 5.89
C ARG A 355 -2.74 -22.21 6.60
N LEU A 356 -1.91 -21.33 7.19
CA LEU A 356 -2.40 -20.12 7.86
C LEU A 356 -3.12 -19.18 6.86
N GLU A 357 -2.57 -19.01 5.65
CA GLU A 357 -3.23 -18.20 4.62
C GLU A 357 -4.59 -18.79 4.21
N ILE A 358 -4.70 -20.09 4.02
CA ILE A 358 -6.00 -20.72 3.71
C ILE A 358 -7.00 -20.48 4.84
N VAL A 359 -6.62 -20.70 6.10
CA VAL A 359 -7.51 -20.49 7.25
C VAL A 359 -7.97 -19.03 7.32
N LYS A 360 -7.05 -18.08 7.16
CA LYS A 360 -7.39 -16.65 7.14
C LYS A 360 -8.36 -16.30 6.01
N LYS A 361 -8.14 -16.84 4.80
CA LYS A 361 -9.04 -16.60 3.65
C LYS A 361 -10.43 -17.20 3.88
N LEU A 362 -10.52 -18.39 4.46
CA LEU A 362 -11.81 -18.98 4.82
C LEU A 362 -12.57 -18.16 5.86
N ILE A 363 -11.89 -17.69 6.91
CA ILE A 363 -12.47 -16.81 7.94
C ILE A 363 -12.94 -15.50 7.29
N MET A 364 -12.11 -14.88 6.43
CA MET A 364 -12.48 -13.65 5.72
C MET A 364 -13.72 -13.86 4.85
N THR A 365 -13.80 -14.97 4.12
CA THR A 365 -14.97 -15.30 3.31
C THR A 365 -16.22 -15.41 4.18
N ALA A 366 -16.13 -16.09 5.34
CA ALA A 366 -17.26 -16.23 6.25
C ALA A 366 -17.70 -14.87 6.84
N ILE A 367 -16.75 -14.02 7.25
CA ILE A 367 -17.05 -12.68 7.77
C ILE A 367 -17.73 -11.84 6.70
N LEU A 368 -17.20 -11.83 5.47
CA LEU A 368 -17.79 -11.08 4.36
C LEU A 368 -19.19 -11.61 4.00
N ALA A 369 -19.38 -12.94 3.93
CA ALA A 369 -20.68 -13.53 3.68
C ALA A 369 -21.75 -13.13 4.71
N LEU A 370 -21.34 -12.91 5.97
CA LEU A 370 -22.24 -12.44 7.03
C LEU A 370 -22.48 -10.93 6.98
N THR A 371 -21.45 -10.14 6.68
CA THR A 371 -21.52 -8.68 6.81
C THR A 371 -22.04 -7.98 5.54
N ILE A 372 -21.75 -8.52 4.34
CA ILE A 372 -22.17 -7.93 3.07
C ILE A 372 -23.71 -7.76 2.97
N PRO A 373 -24.55 -8.71 3.37
CA PRO A 373 -26.01 -8.52 3.29
C PRO A 373 -26.56 -7.50 4.29
N MET A 374 -25.77 -7.09 5.30
CA MET A 374 -26.23 -6.20 6.37
C MET A 374 -26.11 -4.72 6.01
N SER A 375 -24.89 -4.26 5.77
CA SER A 375 -24.59 -2.87 5.37
C SER A 375 -23.12 -2.69 5.02
N VAL A 376 -22.76 -1.58 4.34
CA VAL A 376 -21.36 -1.21 4.09
C VAL A 376 -20.59 -1.01 5.41
N GLU A 377 -21.24 -0.44 6.43
CA GLU A 377 -20.65 -0.28 7.77
C GLU A 377 -20.32 -1.63 8.40
N ALA A 378 -21.20 -2.62 8.27
CA ALA A 378 -20.96 -3.97 8.76
C ALA A 378 -19.76 -4.62 8.05
N VAL A 379 -19.61 -4.41 6.73
CA VAL A 379 -18.41 -4.85 5.98
C VAL A 379 -17.15 -4.19 6.54
N VAL A 380 -17.18 -2.89 6.78
CA VAL A 380 -16.02 -2.15 7.34
C VAL A 380 -15.64 -2.67 8.73
N TRP A 381 -16.61 -2.95 9.60
CA TRP A 381 -16.35 -3.62 10.89
C TRP A 381 -15.86 -5.05 10.72
N GLY A 382 -16.39 -5.79 9.74
CA GLY A 382 -15.90 -7.11 9.37
C GLY A 382 -14.40 -7.12 9.00
N LEU A 383 -13.94 -6.08 8.26
CA LEU A 383 -12.53 -5.90 7.94
C LEU A 383 -11.67 -5.63 9.20
N VAL A 384 -12.18 -4.90 10.18
CA VAL A 384 -11.50 -4.71 11.48
C VAL A 384 -11.37 -6.03 12.22
N VAL A 385 -12.47 -6.77 12.35
CA VAL A 385 -12.46 -8.10 12.99
C VAL A 385 -11.45 -9.02 12.29
N MET A 386 -11.44 -9.03 10.96
CA MET A 386 -10.48 -9.83 10.19
C MET A 386 -9.05 -9.41 10.45
N SER A 387 -8.76 -8.09 10.51
CA SER A 387 -7.40 -7.59 10.76
C SER A 387 -6.89 -7.95 12.17
N VAL A 388 -7.78 -7.96 13.16
CA VAL A 388 -7.48 -8.43 14.52
C VAL A 388 -7.22 -9.93 14.51
N ILE A 389 -8.05 -10.73 13.84
CA ILE A 389 -7.85 -12.17 13.70
C ILE A 389 -6.52 -12.46 13.02
N GLU A 390 -6.19 -11.75 11.94
CA GLU A 390 -4.92 -11.89 11.25
C GLU A 390 -3.72 -11.59 12.17
N MET A 391 -3.82 -10.53 12.95
CA MET A 391 -2.81 -10.18 13.95
C MET A 391 -2.65 -11.31 14.98
N VAL A 392 -3.74 -11.80 15.55
CA VAL A 392 -3.72 -12.87 16.57
C VAL A 392 -3.18 -14.19 16.00
N VAL A 393 -3.60 -14.57 14.80
CA VAL A 393 -3.17 -15.79 14.11
C VAL A 393 -1.68 -15.74 13.78
N ASN A 394 -1.22 -14.65 13.16
CA ASN A 394 0.18 -14.49 12.79
C ASN A 394 1.06 -14.43 14.05
N PHE A 395 0.67 -13.64 15.04
CA PHE A 395 1.41 -13.54 16.31
C PHE A 395 1.43 -14.87 17.06
N GLY A 396 0.30 -15.53 17.22
CA GLY A 396 0.20 -16.84 17.89
C GLY A 396 1.06 -17.91 17.19
N ALA A 397 1.12 -17.89 15.86
CA ALA A 397 1.99 -18.78 15.12
C ALA A 397 3.49 -18.49 15.35
N THR A 398 3.87 -17.21 15.57
CA THR A 398 5.29 -16.86 15.84
C THR A 398 5.79 -17.31 17.20
N LEU A 399 4.90 -17.51 18.19
CA LEU A 399 5.30 -17.97 19.52
C LEU A 399 6.04 -19.32 19.52
N ARG A 400 5.87 -20.12 18.45
CA ARG A 400 6.60 -21.39 18.27
C ARG A 400 8.03 -21.18 17.75
N TYR A 401 8.34 -19.98 17.27
CA TYR A 401 9.60 -19.67 16.58
C TYR A 401 10.41 -18.57 17.26
N THR A 402 9.92 -18.04 18.39
CA THR A 402 10.57 -16.97 19.15
C THR A 402 10.22 -17.09 20.62
N SER A 403 11.17 -16.75 21.48
CA SER A 403 11.01 -16.71 22.94
C SER A 403 10.32 -15.43 23.44
N VAL A 404 9.73 -14.61 22.55
CA VAL A 404 9.06 -13.36 22.93
C VAL A 404 7.76 -13.66 23.68
N SER A 405 7.63 -13.13 24.89
CA SER A 405 6.41 -13.27 25.69
C SER A 405 5.30 -12.36 25.18
N VAL A 406 4.09 -12.91 25.02
CA VAL A 406 2.87 -12.15 24.67
C VAL A 406 2.66 -10.99 25.63
N TRP A 407 2.87 -11.21 26.93
CA TRP A 407 2.67 -10.19 27.95
C TRP A 407 3.56 -8.96 27.78
N HIS A 408 4.83 -9.17 27.41
CA HIS A 408 5.74 -8.06 27.13
C HIS A 408 5.26 -7.25 25.91
N VAL A 409 4.82 -7.92 24.86
CA VAL A 409 4.30 -7.23 23.65
C VAL A 409 3.03 -6.45 23.97
N VAL A 410 2.09 -7.04 24.68
CA VAL A 410 0.85 -6.32 25.10
C VAL A 410 1.20 -5.10 25.95
N ARG A 411 2.10 -5.24 26.91
CA ARG A 411 2.56 -4.11 27.74
C ARG A 411 3.23 -3.00 26.90
N ASP A 412 4.03 -3.39 25.92
CA ASP A 412 4.73 -2.45 25.02
C ASP A 412 3.73 -1.69 24.11
N LEU A 413 2.57 -2.29 23.81
CA LEU A 413 1.50 -1.64 23.04
C LEU A 413 0.60 -0.73 23.89
N LEU A 414 0.41 -1.06 25.18
CA LEU A 414 -0.48 -0.29 26.06
C LEU A 414 -0.02 1.16 26.28
N ALA A 415 1.29 1.37 26.42
CA ALA A 415 1.84 2.70 26.67
C ALA A 415 1.62 3.66 25.48
N PRO A 416 1.96 3.31 24.22
CA PRO A 416 1.60 4.10 23.06
C PRO A 416 0.10 4.32 22.88
N LEU A 417 -0.75 3.29 23.19
CA LEU A 417 -2.20 3.40 23.12
C LEU A 417 -2.76 4.41 24.13
N ALA A 418 -2.29 4.35 25.39
CA ALA A 418 -2.71 5.28 26.43
C ALA A 418 -2.34 6.72 26.07
N LEU A 419 -1.11 6.94 25.60
CA LEU A 419 -0.66 8.27 25.19
C LEU A 419 -1.40 8.77 23.92
N ALA A 420 -1.71 7.90 22.97
CA ALA A 420 -2.51 8.22 21.80
C ALA A 420 -3.97 8.57 22.20
N ALA A 421 -4.54 7.90 23.20
CA ALA A 421 -5.85 8.25 23.73
C ALA A 421 -5.87 9.64 24.36
N VAL A 422 -4.83 9.99 25.15
CA VAL A 422 -4.66 11.35 25.70
C VAL A 422 -4.52 12.37 24.58
N MET A 423 -3.70 12.09 23.56
CA MET A 423 -3.55 12.93 22.37
C MET A 423 -4.88 13.15 21.66
N CYS A 424 -5.67 12.10 21.41
CA CYS A 424 -6.98 12.21 20.78
C CYS A 424 -7.95 13.04 21.62
N GLY A 425 -7.99 12.82 22.93
CA GLY A 425 -8.82 13.59 23.84
C GLY A 425 -8.49 15.08 23.82
N ALA A 426 -7.20 15.43 23.80
CA ALA A 426 -6.73 16.81 23.72
C ALA A 426 -7.06 17.46 22.36
N VAL A 427 -6.84 16.74 21.25
CA VAL A 427 -7.19 17.22 19.91
C VAL A 427 -8.70 17.44 19.81
N TYR A 428 -9.52 16.52 20.33
CA TYR A 428 -10.97 16.65 20.32
C TYR A 428 -11.47 17.81 21.16
N ALA A 429 -10.88 18.04 22.34
CA ALA A 429 -11.18 19.21 23.17
C ALA A 429 -10.78 20.52 22.48
N LEU A 430 -9.63 20.54 21.81
CA LEU A 430 -9.16 21.68 21.04
C LEU A 430 -10.09 21.97 19.84
N SER A 431 -10.51 20.95 19.11
CA SER A 431 -11.43 21.08 17.97
C SER A 431 -12.72 21.83 18.39
N GLY A 432 -13.25 21.51 19.58
CA GLY A 432 -14.40 22.25 20.16
C GLY A 432 -14.11 23.74 20.42
N ALA A 433 -12.89 24.07 20.84
CA ALA A 433 -12.51 25.45 21.18
C ALA A 433 -12.19 26.32 19.95
N VAL A 434 -11.74 25.70 18.85
CA VAL A 434 -11.31 26.41 17.62
C VAL A 434 -12.31 26.35 16.47
N GLN A 435 -13.57 25.99 16.74
CA GLN A 435 -14.62 25.83 15.72
C GLN A 435 -14.83 27.07 14.84
N ALA A 436 -14.57 28.27 15.37
CA ALA A 436 -14.71 29.53 14.64
C ALA A 436 -13.57 29.80 13.64
N TRP A 437 -12.51 28.99 13.65
CA TRP A 437 -11.34 29.22 12.80
C TRP A 437 -11.57 28.61 11.40
N PRO A 438 -10.86 29.13 10.35
CA PRO A 438 -10.88 28.50 9.04
C PRO A 438 -10.44 27.03 9.12
N ILE A 439 -11.15 26.14 8.44
CA ILE A 439 -10.94 24.67 8.53
C ILE A 439 -9.46 24.28 8.31
N ALA A 440 -8.80 24.90 7.33
CA ALA A 440 -7.39 24.60 7.04
C ALA A 440 -6.47 24.95 8.22
N VAL A 441 -6.70 26.09 8.88
CA VAL A 441 -5.91 26.51 10.07
C VAL A 441 -6.19 25.58 11.23
N ARG A 442 -7.47 25.22 11.44
CA ARG A 442 -7.91 24.31 12.49
C ARG A 442 -7.22 22.96 12.34
N LEU A 443 -7.26 22.38 11.15
CA LEU A 443 -6.61 21.10 10.86
C LEU A 443 -5.11 21.13 11.11
N ILE A 444 -4.40 22.21 10.70
CA ILE A 444 -2.97 22.38 10.97
C ILE A 444 -2.68 22.43 12.47
N VAL A 445 -3.49 23.17 13.22
CA VAL A 445 -3.31 23.33 14.68
C VAL A 445 -3.64 22.02 15.40
N GLU A 446 -4.67 21.31 15.01
CA GLU A 446 -5.02 19.98 15.54
C GLU A 446 -3.90 18.97 15.33
N VAL A 447 -3.38 18.88 14.10
CA VAL A 447 -2.25 17.98 13.77
C VAL A 447 -0.99 18.38 14.55
N ALA A 448 -0.65 19.67 14.59
CA ALA A 448 0.52 20.16 15.33
C ALA A 448 0.41 19.87 16.83
N THR A 449 -0.77 20.08 17.41
CA THR A 449 -1.05 19.78 18.82
C THR A 449 -0.95 18.30 19.11
N GLY A 450 -1.53 17.46 18.23
CA GLY A 450 -1.43 16.00 18.35
C GLY A 450 0.01 15.51 18.33
N VAL A 451 0.81 15.99 17.36
CA VAL A 451 2.24 15.66 17.27
C VAL A 451 2.99 16.15 18.51
N ALA A 452 2.75 17.38 18.98
CA ALA A 452 3.43 17.95 20.14
C ALA A 452 3.10 17.16 21.43
N ILE A 453 1.86 16.80 21.66
CA ILE A 453 1.44 16.02 22.84
C ILE A 453 2.04 14.63 22.79
N TYR A 454 1.97 13.94 21.65
CA TYR A 454 2.50 12.58 21.57
C TYR A 454 4.03 12.56 21.63
N ALA A 455 4.72 13.38 20.86
CA ALA A 455 6.18 13.44 20.89
C ALA A 455 6.70 13.96 22.24
N GLY A 456 6.09 15.01 22.80
CA GLY A 456 6.43 15.55 24.12
C GLY A 456 6.17 14.54 25.25
N GLY A 457 5.01 13.89 25.23
CA GLY A 457 4.66 12.86 26.20
C GLY A 457 5.59 11.65 26.12
N ALA A 458 5.91 11.18 24.92
CA ALA A 458 6.84 10.08 24.70
C ALA A 458 8.26 10.42 25.18
N TRP A 459 8.69 11.68 25.01
CA TRP A 459 9.98 12.15 25.47
C TRP A 459 10.04 12.21 27.02
N VAL A 460 9.02 12.81 27.65
CA VAL A 460 8.91 12.92 29.13
C VAL A 460 8.83 11.54 29.78
N LEU A 461 8.00 10.65 29.22
CA LEU A 461 7.81 9.28 29.72
C LEU A 461 8.94 8.33 29.31
N ARG A 462 9.92 8.81 28.55
CA ARG A 462 11.12 8.06 28.10
C ARG A 462 10.79 6.75 27.40
N PHE A 463 9.81 6.76 26.49
CA PHE A 463 9.42 5.55 25.78
C PHE A 463 10.58 4.88 25.04
N GLU A 464 10.73 3.57 25.22
CA GLU A 464 11.74 2.76 24.51
C GLU A 464 11.61 2.88 22.99
N GLY A 465 10.38 2.87 22.46
CA GLY A 465 10.12 3.04 21.03
C GLY A 465 10.65 4.34 20.44
N MET A 466 10.58 5.45 21.20
CA MET A 466 11.17 6.74 20.78
C MET A 466 12.69 6.68 20.74
N ARG A 467 13.32 6.08 21.76
CA ARG A 467 14.79 5.94 21.80
C ARG A 467 15.29 5.09 20.64
N GLU A 468 14.64 3.98 20.36
CA GLU A 468 14.99 3.11 19.24
C GLU A 468 14.75 3.78 17.89
N MET A 469 13.66 4.54 17.72
CA MET A 469 13.41 5.31 16.51
C MET A 469 14.51 6.36 16.30
N VAL A 470 14.86 7.13 17.31
CA VAL A 470 15.96 8.12 17.24
C VAL A 470 17.30 7.45 16.93
N ARG A 471 17.57 6.27 17.50
CA ARG A 471 18.78 5.48 17.22
C ARG A 471 18.83 5.00 15.77
N ILE A 472 17.72 4.50 15.24
CA ILE A 472 17.62 4.05 13.84
C ILE A 472 17.81 5.23 12.89
N VAL A 473 17.12 6.35 13.13
CA VAL A 473 17.19 7.55 12.29
C VAL A 473 18.60 8.18 12.40
N GLY A 474 19.17 8.29 13.60
CA GLY A 474 20.52 8.81 13.80
C GLY A 474 21.57 7.96 13.08
N GLY A 475 21.49 6.64 13.21
CA GLY A 475 22.41 5.73 12.50
C GLY A 475 22.25 5.75 10.96
N LEU A 476 21.07 6.09 10.45
CA LEU A 476 20.85 6.33 9.01
C LEU A 476 21.44 7.69 8.58
N MET A 477 21.24 8.74 9.37
CA MET A 477 21.79 10.08 9.06
C MET A 477 23.32 10.12 9.09
N ASP A 478 23.96 9.43 10.04
CA ASP A 478 25.42 9.34 10.10
C ASP A 478 26.00 8.59 8.88
N LYS A 479 25.27 7.61 8.38
CA LYS A 479 25.63 6.87 7.16
C LYS A 479 25.35 7.62 5.85
N ILE A 480 24.51 8.63 5.87
CA ILE A 480 24.26 9.53 4.72
C ILE A 480 25.34 10.62 4.65
N LYS A 481 25.88 11.04 5.81
CA LYS A 481 26.94 12.07 5.89
C LYS A 481 28.34 11.57 5.56
N ASN A 482 28.58 10.28 5.72
CA ASN A 482 29.83 9.60 5.36
C ASN A 482 29.70 8.86 4.01
#